data_6014dbd99063551248439eb14897ca3a
#
_entry.id   6014dbd99063551248439eb14897ca3a
#
_cell.length_a   1.000
_cell.length_b   1.000
_cell.length_c   1.000
_cell.angle_alpha   90.00
_cell.angle_beta   90.00
_cell.angle_gamma   90.00
#
_symmetry.space_group_name_H-M   'P 1'
#
loop_
_entity.id
_entity.type
_entity.pdbx_description
1 polymer ?
#
loop_
_entity_poly.entity_id
_entity_poly.type
_entity_poly.pdbx_seq_one_letter_code
_entity_poly.pdbx_strand_id
1 'polypeptide(L)'
;VKMTGETLLAYKMPQVLQRVKQRAPHVRLSLQSLNCYVIRDALLSDEVDLGGGYRVGNDDALELMPLGDQSLALVASPLLQHVNFTQYNQHIPCSFIINEPQCIFRQRFEGLLRKRQITLENTIELWSIESIKQCVSANLGVSFLPRFAVERELRSGELIELPYSEQPELITALCGYHAGKVVSPAMRVFLECIEESFASREKMPG
;
A
#
# COMPACT_ATOMS: atom_id res chain seq x y z
N VAL A 1 11.70 19.51 -1.71
CA VAL A 1 11.59 18.23 -1.01
C VAL A 1 11.39 17.13 -2.03
N LYS A 2 12.29 16.16 -2.04
CA LYS A 2 12.20 14.95 -2.88
C LYS A 2 11.64 13.82 -2.04
N MET A 3 10.49 13.30 -2.43
CA MET A 3 9.81 12.22 -1.75
C MET A 3 9.55 11.04 -2.69
N THR A 4 9.59 9.85 -2.15
CA THR A 4 9.15 8.64 -2.83
C THR A 4 8.09 7.93 -2.01
N GLY A 5 7.19 7.23 -2.67
CA GLY A 5 6.12 6.47 -2.01
C GLY A 5 5.49 5.46 -2.94
N GLU A 6 4.87 4.46 -2.38
CA GLU A 6 4.17 3.42 -3.12
C GLU A 6 2.68 3.78 -3.34
N THR A 7 1.81 2.87 -3.08
CA THR A 7 0.34 3.02 -3.21
C THR A 7 -0.22 4.26 -2.50
N LEU A 8 0.47 4.75 -1.48
CA LEU A 8 0.11 5.99 -0.76
C LEU A 8 0.06 7.23 -1.65
N LEU A 9 0.93 7.31 -2.67
CA LEU A 9 0.94 8.44 -3.61
C LEU A 9 -0.36 8.56 -4.40
N ALA A 10 -0.89 7.42 -4.84
CA ALA A 10 -2.09 7.40 -5.67
C ALA A 10 -3.36 7.81 -4.91
N TYR A 11 -3.49 7.43 -3.63
CA TYR A 11 -4.76 7.53 -2.91
C TYR A 11 -4.78 8.56 -1.79
N LYS A 12 -3.66 8.84 -1.16
CA LYS A 12 -3.59 9.74 0.01
C LYS A 12 -2.76 10.99 -0.23
N MET A 13 -1.79 10.93 -1.11
CA MET A 13 -0.87 12.04 -1.36
C MET A 13 -1.53 13.31 -1.92
N PRO A 14 -2.59 13.27 -2.76
CA PRO A 14 -3.24 14.49 -3.24
C PRO A 14 -3.69 15.43 -2.12
N GLN A 15 -4.22 14.92 -1.01
CA GLN A 15 -4.63 15.72 0.14
C GLN A 15 -3.43 16.35 0.86
N VAL A 16 -2.35 15.58 1.02
CA VAL A 16 -1.09 16.08 1.60
C VAL A 16 -0.54 17.22 0.77
N LEU A 17 -0.46 17.03 -0.56
CA LEU A 17 0.06 18.04 -1.48
C LEU A 17 -0.76 19.33 -1.48
N GLN A 18 -2.08 19.22 -1.40
CA GLN A 18 -2.96 20.36 -1.31
C GLN A 18 -2.66 21.19 -0.04
N ARG A 19 -2.51 20.53 1.11
CA ARG A 19 -2.16 21.19 2.38
C ARG A 19 -0.78 21.84 2.33
N VAL A 20 0.22 21.14 1.78
CA VAL A 20 1.57 21.69 1.61
C VAL A 20 1.54 22.92 0.72
N LYS A 21 0.81 22.89 -0.40
CA LYS A 21 0.65 24.04 -1.30
C LYS A 21 0.03 25.26 -0.61
N GLN A 22 -0.92 25.03 0.29
CA GLN A 22 -1.57 26.10 1.07
C GLN A 22 -0.63 26.71 2.12
N ARG A 23 0.15 25.87 2.82
CA ARG A 23 1.03 26.32 3.93
C ARG A 23 2.38 26.81 3.46
N ALA A 24 2.90 26.24 2.37
CA ALA A 24 4.22 26.54 1.86
C ALA A 24 4.23 26.60 0.32
N PRO A 25 3.58 27.60 -0.30
CA PRO A 25 3.36 27.65 -1.76
C PRO A 25 4.65 27.73 -2.58
N HIS A 26 5.76 28.14 -1.96
CA HIS A 26 7.07 28.26 -2.63
C HIS A 26 7.91 26.98 -2.55
N VAL A 27 7.46 25.96 -1.80
CA VAL A 27 8.20 24.70 -1.69
C VAL A 27 8.08 23.93 -2.99
N ARG A 28 9.23 23.57 -3.56
CA ARG A 28 9.30 22.68 -4.73
C ARG A 28 9.27 21.23 -4.25
N LEU A 29 8.35 20.46 -4.79
CA LEU A 29 8.18 19.04 -4.49
C LEU A 29 8.56 18.22 -5.72
N SER A 30 9.34 17.17 -5.52
CA SER A 30 9.58 16.12 -6.50
C SER A 30 9.07 14.81 -5.89
N LEU A 31 8.15 14.15 -6.59
CA LEU A 31 7.49 12.94 -6.13
C LEU A 31 7.72 11.81 -7.12
N GLN A 32 8.08 10.63 -6.61
CA GLN A 32 8.27 9.43 -7.40
C GLN A 32 7.55 8.26 -6.72
N SER A 33 7.02 7.34 -7.52
CA SER A 33 6.47 6.08 -7.04
C SER A 33 7.49 4.96 -7.23
N LEU A 34 7.85 4.30 -6.14
CA LEU A 34 8.84 3.22 -6.08
C LEU A 34 8.37 2.15 -5.10
N ASN A 35 8.91 0.93 -5.18
CA ASN A 35 8.65 -0.08 -4.16
C ASN A 35 9.38 0.21 -2.85
N CYS A 36 8.93 -0.40 -1.74
CA CYS A 36 9.43 -0.12 -0.40
C CYS A 36 10.92 -0.39 -0.22
N TYR A 37 11.50 -1.36 -0.93
CA TYR A 37 12.93 -1.67 -0.84
C TYR A 37 13.77 -0.56 -1.49
N VAL A 38 13.39 -0.11 -2.67
CA VAL A 38 14.06 1.00 -3.36
C VAL A 38 13.91 2.32 -2.58
N ILE A 39 12.74 2.56 -1.99
CA ILE A 39 12.51 3.73 -1.11
C ILE A 39 13.46 3.68 0.07
N ARG A 40 13.57 2.52 0.74
CA ARG A 40 14.46 2.33 1.87
C ARG A 40 15.93 2.60 1.50
N ASP A 41 16.40 2.02 0.40
CA ASP A 41 17.78 2.23 -0.07
C ASP A 41 18.06 3.70 -0.41
N ALA A 42 17.12 4.39 -1.05
CA ALA A 42 17.21 5.82 -1.37
C ALA A 42 17.22 6.71 -0.11
N LEU A 43 16.53 6.31 0.97
CA LEU A 43 16.60 6.98 2.26
C LEU A 43 17.94 6.76 2.94
N LEU A 44 18.46 5.52 2.95
CA LEU A 44 19.73 5.17 3.56
C LEU A 44 20.93 5.83 2.86
N SER A 45 20.85 6.01 1.54
CA SER A 45 21.87 6.70 0.74
C SER A 45 21.69 8.23 0.70
N ASP A 46 20.67 8.77 1.36
CA ASP A 46 20.32 10.19 1.39
C ASP A 46 20.00 10.80 0.00
N GLU A 47 19.59 9.98 -0.94
CA GLU A 47 19.18 10.41 -2.29
C GLU A 47 17.82 11.10 -2.30
N VAL A 48 16.97 10.83 -1.31
CA VAL A 48 15.65 11.43 -1.14
C VAL A 48 15.54 12.06 0.25
N ASP A 49 14.68 13.06 0.37
CA ASP A 49 14.43 13.72 1.65
C ASP A 49 13.47 12.93 2.52
N LEU A 50 12.42 12.40 1.93
CA LEU A 50 11.35 11.67 2.61
C LEU A 50 10.96 10.40 1.83
N GLY A 51 10.58 9.37 2.55
CA GLY A 51 10.03 8.15 1.98
C GLY A 51 8.73 7.75 2.67
N GLY A 52 7.73 7.34 1.89
CA GLY A 52 6.46 6.83 2.40
C GLY A 52 6.22 5.40 1.92
N GLY A 53 5.89 4.49 2.83
CA GLY A 53 5.65 3.10 2.49
C GLY A 53 5.46 2.22 3.71
N TYR A 54 6.03 1.04 3.65
CA TYR A 54 5.91 0.03 4.71
C TYR A 54 7.29 -0.50 5.10
N ARG A 55 7.42 -1.02 6.31
CA ARG A 55 8.69 -1.56 6.81
C ARG A 55 9.11 -2.82 6.04
N VAL A 56 10.34 -2.84 5.55
CA VAL A 56 10.90 -3.97 4.78
C VAL A 56 12.25 -4.48 5.29
N GLY A 57 12.76 -3.94 6.40
CA GLY A 57 14.06 -4.37 6.95
C GLY A 57 14.40 -3.70 8.27
N ASN A 58 15.68 -3.75 8.66
CA ASN A 58 16.19 -2.99 9.78
C ASN A 58 16.44 -1.55 9.36
N ASP A 59 15.87 -0.62 10.10
CA ASP A 59 15.80 0.81 9.77
C ASP A 59 16.45 1.68 10.85
N ASP A 60 17.47 1.16 11.58
CA ASP A 60 18.11 1.87 12.70
C ASP A 60 18.72 3.22 12.30
N ALA A 61 19.07 3.40 11.02
CA ALA A 61 19.57 4.66 10.48
C ALA A 61 18.45 5.61 9.99
N LEU A 62 17.18 5.25 10.15
CA LEU A 62 16.04 6.03 9.72
C LEU A 62 15.20 6.52 10.90
N GLU A 63 14.76 7.77 10.82
CA GLU A 63 13.67 8.27 11.65
C GLU A 63 12.34 7.93 10.98
N LEU A 64 11.51 7.12 11.65
CA LEU A 64 10.26 6.62 11.13
C LEU A 64 9.07 7.14 11.92
N MET A 65 8.12 7.72 11.21
CA MET A 65 6.85 8.20 11.74
C MET A 65 5.72 7.26 11.30
N PRO A 66 5.04 6.56 12.22
CA PRO A 66 3.87 5.76 11.87
C PRO A 66 2.72 6.65 11.39
N LEU A 67 2.05 6.24 10.33
CA LEU A 67 0.91 6.95 9.74
C LEU A 67 -0.42 6.24 10.01
N GLY A 68 -0.40 5.16 10.79
CA GLY A 68 -1.55 4.35 11.13
C GLY A 68 -1.58 3.00 10.43
N ASP A 69 -2.40 2.11 10.96
CA ASP A 69 -2.58 0.76 10.43
C ASP A 69 -3.55 0.77 9.25
N GLN A 70 -3.22 -0.03 8.24
CA GLN A 70 -4.02 -0.24 7.05
C GLN A 70 -4.45 -1.71 7.01
N SER A 71 -5.74 -1.97 6.88
CA SER A 71 -6.23 -3.33 6.65
C SER A 71 -5.99 -3.76 5.21
N LEU A 72 -5.65 -5.04 5.01
CA LEU A 72 -5.51 -5.66 3.71
C LEU A 72 -6.79 -6.41 3.36
N ALA A 73 -7.17 -6.37 2.10
CA ALA A 73 -8.34 -7.02 1.55
C ALA A 73 -7.95 -7.97 0.41
N LEU A 74 -8.46 -9.19 0.45
CA LEU A 74 -8.42 -10.12 -0.68
C LEU A 74 -9.63 -9.87 -1.54
N VAL A 75 -9.43 -9.34 -2.73
CA VAL A 75 -10.50 -8.88 -3.61
C VAL A 75 -10.66 -9.73 -4.85
N ALA A 76 -11.89 -9.89 -5.28
CA ALA A 76 -12.29 -10.65 -6.44
C ALA A 76 -13.52 -10.04 -7.11
N SER A 77 -13.82 -10.50 -8.35
CA SER A 77 -15.13 -10.32 -8.94
C SER A 77 -16.20 -11.05 -8.11
N PRO A 78 -17.45 -10.55 -8.06
CA PRO A 78 -18.58 -11.27 -7.43
C PRO A 78 -18.80 -12.70 -7.93
N LEU A 79 -18.33 -13.03 -9.11
CA LEU A 79 -18.39 -14.39 -9.67
C LEU A 79 -17.57 -15.41 -8.88
N LEU A 80 -16.58 -14.96 -8.11
CA LEU A 80 -15.74 -15.82 -7.24
C LEU A 80 -16.21 -15.84 -5.78
N GLN A 81 -17.43 -15.39 -5.47
CA GLN A 81 -17.96 -15.32 -4.10
C GLN A 81 -17.94 -16.65 -3.33
N HIS A 82 -17.89 -17.77 -4.03
CA HIS A 82 -17.85 -19.12 -3.43
C HIS A 82 -16.44 -19.55 -2.99
N VAL A 83 -15.39 -18.81 -3.35
CA VAL A 83 -13.99 -19.16 -3.05
C VAL A 83 -13.64 -18.74 -1.63
N ASN A 84 -12.99 -19.65 -0.89
CA ASN A 84 -12.60 -19.41 0.50
C ASN A 84 -11.14 -19.77 0.73
N PHE A 85 -10.33 -18.77 1.01
CA PHE A 85 -8.88 -18.89 1.27
C PHE A 85 -8.54 -19.23 2.72
N THR A 86 -9.53 -19.41 3.61
CA THR A 86 -9.28 -19.87 4.98
C THR A 86 -9.03 -21.38 5.07
N GLN A 87 -9.41 -22.14 4.06
CA GLN A 87 -9.22 -23.59 3.99
C GLN A 87 -7.83 -23.95 3.48
N TYR A 88 -7.32 -25.09 3.95
CA TYR A 88 -5.98 -25.60 3.67
C TYR A 88 -6.00 -26.63 2.53
N ASN A 89 -4.83 -26.90 1.96
CA ASN A 89 -4.59 -27.99 1.01
C ASN A 89 -5.56 -27.97 -0.19
N GLN A 90 -5.67 -26.82 -0.86
CA GLN A 90 -6.56 -26.67 -2.00
C GLN A 90 -5.85 -26.10 -3.23
N HIS A 91 -6.37 -26.43 -4.40
CA HIS A 91 -6.04 -25.77 -5.64
C HIS A 91 -7.23 -24.91 -6.07
N ILE A 92 -7.00 -23.60 -6.25
CA ILE A 92 -8.02 -22.65 -6.65
C ILE A 92 -7.76 -22.26 -8.12
N PRO A 93 -8.69 -22.51 -9.05
CA PRO A 93 -8.49 -22.27 -10.47
C PRO A 93 -8.67 -20.78 -10.81
N CYS A 94 -7.82 -19.93 -10.28
CA CYS A 94 -7.77 -18.52 -10.59
C CYS A 94 -6.33 -18.02 -10.53
N SER A 95 -6.07 -16.87 -11.11
CA SER A 95 -4.77 -16.21 -11.08
C SER A 95 -4.64 -15.26 -9.89
N PHE A 96 -3.41 -15.06 -9.41
CA PHE A 96 -3.06 -13.96 -8.52
C PHE A 96 -2.56 -12.78 -9.37
N ILE A 97 -3.23 -11.64 -9.28
CA ILE A 97 -2.95 -10.45 -10.08
C ILE A 97 -2.37 -9.39 -9.15
N ILE A 98 -1.10 -9.06 -9.33
CA ILE A 98 -0.36 -8.22 -8.39
C ILE A 98 0.86 -7.56 -9.07
N ASN A 99 1.56 -6.69 -8.36
CA ASN A 99 2.80 -6.07 -8.79
C ASN A 99 3.99 -7.04 -8.80
N GLU A 100 5.18 -6.51 -8.95
CA GLU A 100 6.46 -7.23 -8.99
C GLU A 100 6.74 -8.05 -7.70
N PRO A 101 7.69 -8.98 -7.73
CA PRO A 101 8.02 -9.85 -6.58
C PRO A 101 8.42 -9.11 -5.30
N GLN A 102 8.95 -7.87 -5.41
CA GLN A 102 9.29 -7.04 -4.26
C GLN A 102 8.10 -6.28 -3.66
N CYS A 103 6.90 -6.39 -4.24
CA CYS A 103 5.69 -5.82 -3.66
C CYS A 103 5.38 -6.50 -2.32
N ILE A 104 5.25 -5.72 -1.26
CA ILE A 104 5.02 -6.24 0.09
C ILE A 104 3.68 -6.98 0.23
N PHE A 105 2.65 -6.54 -0.48
CA PHE A 105 1.33 -7.21 -0.49
C PHE A 105 1.42 -8.57 -1.17
N ARG A 106 2.18 -8.66 -2.26
CA ARG A 106 2.46 -9.94 -2.94
C ARG A 106 3.16 -10.90 -2.00
N GLN A 107 4.23 -10.47 -1.33
CA GLN A 107 5.00 -11.32 -0.42
C GLN A 107 4.14 -11.84 0.75
N ARG A 108 3.27 -10.98 1.30
CA ARG A 108 2.36 -11.38 2.39
C ARG A 108 1.35 -12.42 1.93
N PHE A 109 0.72 -12.22 0.78
CA PHE A 109 -0.27 -13.17 0.27
C PHE A 109 0.38 -14.48 -0.16
N GLU A 110 1.50 -14.46 -0.86
CA GLU A 110 2.26 -15.65 -1.19
C GLU A 110 2.70 -16.43 0.06
N GLY A 111 3.06 -15.73 1.14
CA GLY A 111 3.35 -16.33 2.45
C GLY A 111 2.13 -17.04 3.05
N LEU A 112 0.96 -16.44 2.96
CA LEU A 112 -0.31 -17.05 3.40
C LEU A 112 -0.64 -18.29 2.57
N LEU A 113 -0.50 -18.23 1.25
CA LEU A 113 -0.73 -19.37 0.36
C LEU A 113 0.19 -20.54 0.70
N ARG A 114 1.49 -20.27 0.89
CA ARG A 114 2.46 -21.31 1.30
C ARG A 114 2.10 -21.95 2.63
N LYS A 115 1.80 -21.13 3.65
CA LYS A 115 1.43 -21.61 4.99
C LYS A 115 0.20 -22.52 4.96
N ARG A 116 -0.74 -22.25 4.06
CA ARG A 116 -1.98 -23.02 3.95
C ARG A 116 -1.93 -24.10 2.87
N GLN A 117 -0.83 -24.24 2.16
CA GLN A 117 -0.69 -25.17 1.04
C GLN A 117 -1.79 -24.95 -0.02
N ILE A 118 -2.04 -23.68 -0.33
CA ILE A 118 -2.95 -23.26 -1.39
C ILE A 118 -2.14 -22.99 -2.65
N THR A 119 -2.56 -23.55 -3.77
CA THR A 119 -2.00 -23.29 -5.09
C THR A 119 -3.00 -22.58 -5.98
N LEU A 120 -2.54 -21.63 -6.78
CA LEU A 120 -3.30 -20.91 -7.79
C LEU A 120 -2.80 -21.33 -9.18
N GLU A 121 -3.55 -21.02 -10.24
CA GLU A 121 -3.14 -21.35 -11.61
C GLU A 121 -1.86 -20.67 -12.03
N ASN A 122 -1.78 -19.36 -11.83
CA ASN A 122 -0.60 -18.57 -12.14
C ASN A 122 -0.59 -17.21 -11.39
N THR A 123 0.46 -16.43 -11.64
CA THR A 123 0.54 -15.03 -11.23
C THR A 123 0.60 -14.14 -12.47
N ILE A 124 -0.28 -13.13 -12.53
CA ILE A 124 -0.26 -12.09 -13.55
C ILE A 124 0.38 -10.84 -12.93
N GLU A 125 1.50 -10.42 -13.46
CA GLU A 125 2.24 -9.26 -12.97
C GLU A 125 1.85 -8.00 -13.73
N LEU A 126 1.37 -6.98 -13.01
CA LEU A 126 1.00 -5.68 -13.54
C LEU A 126 1.57 -4.55 -12.66
N TRP A 127 1.99 -3.46 -13.29
CA TRP A 127 2.66 -2.34 -12.60
C TRP A 127 1.72 -1.25 -12.07
N SER A 128 0.45 -1.29 -12.43
CA SER A 128 -0.54 -0.29 -12.05
C SER A 128 -1.64 -0.90 -11.19
N ILE A 129 -1.92 -0.30 -10.03
CA ILE A 129 -3.03 -0.71 -9.16
C ILE A 129 -4.37 -0.62 -9.89
N GLU A 130 -4.58 0.39 -10.73
CA GLU A 130 -5.81 0.51 -11.52
C GLU A 130 -5.93 -0.63 -12.54
N SER A 131 -4.84 -1.01 -13.21
CA SER A 131 -4.83 -2.16 -14.11
C SER A 131 -5.11 -3.47 -13.38
N ILE A 132 -4.54 -3.65 -12.20
CA ILE A 132 -4.82 -4.81 -11.33
C ILE A 132 -6.32 -4.87 -11.01
N LYS A 133 -6.91 -3.78 -10.54
CA LYS A 133 -8.35 -3.72 -10.21
C LYS A 133 -9.24 -4.04 -11.41
N GLN A 134 -8.91 -3.52 -12.59
CA GLN A 134 -9.66 -3.80 -13.82
C GLN A 134 -9.61 -5.29 -14.20
N CYS A 135 -8.45 -5.92 -14.08
CA CYS A 135 -8.32 -7.35 -14.35
C CYS A 135 -9.09 -8.22 -13.34
N VAL A 136 -9.07 -7.85 -12.06
CA VAL A 136 -9.85 -8.53 -11.01
C VAL A 136 -11.36 -8.36 -11.28
N SER A 137 -11.80 -7.17 -11.62
CA SER A 137 -13.18 -6.86 -11.98
C SER A 137 -13.65 -7.64 -13.22
N ALA A 138 -12.75 -7.85 -14.18
CA ALA A 138 -12.99 -8.67 -15.36
C ALA A 138 -12.96 -10.21 -15.08
N ASN A 139 -12.91 -10.61 -13.83
CA ASN A 139 -12.88 -12.01 -13.39
C ASN A 139 -11.67 -12.82 -13.87
N LEU A 140 -10.50 -12.17 -14.00
CA LEU A 140 -9.26 -12.84 -14.37
C LEU A 140 -8.54 -13.47 -13.18
N GLY A 141 -8.91 -13.11 -11.95
CA GLY A 141 -8.31 -13.65 -10.74
C GLY A 141 -8.59 -12.80 -9.49
N VAL A 142 -7.73 -12.95 -8.51
CA VAL A 142 -7.80 -12.26 -7.21
C VAL A 142 -6.61 -11.34 -7.02
N SER A 143 -6.74 -10.35 -6.15
CA SER A 143 -5.62 -9.52 -5.70
C SER A 143 -5.68 -9.27 -4.20
N PHE A 144 -4.53 -8.94 -3.61
CA PHE A 144 -4.38 -8.67 -2.18
C PHE A 144 -3.80 -7.27 -2.01
N LEU A 145 -4.64 -6.33 -1.58
CA LEU A 145 -4.36 -4.90 -1.63
C LEU A 145 -4.80 -4.20 -0.33
N PRO A 146 -4.22 -3.03 -0.01
CA PRO A 146 -4.76 -2.20 1.05
C PRO A 146 -6.24 -1.88 0.78
N ARG A 147 -7.09 -2.02 1.80
CA ARG A 147 -8.54 -1.83 1.68
C ARG A 147 -8.90 -0.44 1.14
N PHE A 148 -8.15 0.60 1.53
CA PHE A 148 -8.41 1.96 1.03
C PHE A 148 -8.25 2.09 -0.50
N ALA A 149 -7.41 1.26 -1.12
CA ALA A 149 -7.19 1.28 -2.57
C ALA A 149 -8.36 0.67 -3.37
N VAL A 150 -9.18 -0.15 -2.74
CA VAL A 150 -10.31 -0.86 -3.36
C VAL A 150 -11.67 -0.48 -2.75
N GLU A 151 -11.71 0.50 -1.87
CA GLU A 151 -12.91 0.88 -1.12
C GLU A 151 -14.07 1.31 -2.03
N ARG A 152 -13.79 2.03 -3.10
CA ARG A 152 -14.79 2.44 -4.08
C ARG A 152 -15.44 1.25 -4.76
N GLU A 153 -14.65 0.31 -5.22
CA GLU A 153 -15.09 -0.90 -5.92
C GLU A 153 -15.85 -1.86 -4.99
N LEU A 154 -15.45 -1.94 -3.71
CA LEU A 154 -16.17 -2.71 -2.70
C LEU A 154 -17.55 -2.08 -2.39
N ARG A 155 -17.63 -0.77 -2.28
CA ARG A 155 -18.90 -0.06 -2.04
C ARG A 155 -19.87 -0.15 -3.22
N SER A 156 -19.36 -0.10 -4.44
CA SER A 156 -20.18 -0.24 -5.65
C SER A 156 -20.62 -1.67 -5.95
N GLY A 157 -19.98 -2.67 -5.30
CA GLY A 157 -20.20 -4.08 -5.59
C GLY A 157 -19.49 -4.58 -6.86
N GLU A 158 -18.67 -3.75 -7.48
CA GLU A 158 -17.82 -4.15 -8.62
C GLU A 158 -16.79 -5.21 -8.20
N LEU A 159 -16.25 -5.08 -7.00
CA LEU A 159 -15.41 -6.08 -6.34
C LEU A 159 -16.06 -6.53 -5.03
N ILE A 160 -15.73 -7.74 -4.62
CA ILE A 160 -16.06 -8.29 -3.31
C ILE A 160 -14.80 -8.67 -2.56
N GLU A 161 -14.89 -8.72 -1.24
CA GLU A 161 -13.85 -9.23 -0.37
C GLU A 161 -14.06 -10.71 -0.11
N LEU A 162 -13.03 -11.52 -0.37
CA LEU A 162 -13.05 -12.96 -0.08
C LEU A 162 -12.50 -13.27 1.31
N PRO A 163 -13.02 -14.29 1.99
CA PRO A 163 -12.49 -14.71 3.28
C PRO A 163 -11.09 -15.33 3.12
N TYR A 164 -10.13 -14.81 3.87
CA TYR A 164 -8.76 -15.33 3.92
C TYR A 164 -8.24 -15.45 5.36
N SER A 165 -8.91 -14.86 6.33
CA SER A 165 -8.52 -14.83 7.74
C SER A 165 -9.75 -14.51 8.60
N GLU A 166 -9.73 -14.88 9.88
CA GLU A 166 -10.77 -14.49 10.84
C GLU A 166 -10.80 -12.99 11.07
N GLN A 167 -9.61 -12.36 11.03
CA GLN A 167 -9.45 -10.91 11.12
C GLN A 167 -8.58 -10.40 9.96
N PRO A 168 -8.87 -9.21 9.42
CA PRO A 168 -8.03 -8.62 8.39
C PRO A 168 -6.59 -8.48 8.84
N GLU A 169 -5.65 -8.79 7.96
CA GLU A 169 -4.24 -8.51 8.20
C GLU A 169 -4.01 -6.99 8.18
N LEU A 170 -3.27 -6.50 9.18
CA LEU A 170 -2.90 -5.10 9.28
C LEU A 170 -1.46 -4.88 8.88
N ILE A 171 -1.22 -3.74 8.24
CA ILE A 171 0.11 -3.26 7.92
C ILE A 171 0.22 -1.79 8.29
N THR A 172 1.30 -1.41 8.98
CA THR A 172 1.52 -0.02 9.40
C THR A 172 2.19 0.77 8.29
N ALA A 173 1.52 1.81 7.83
CA ALA A 173 2.10 2.78 6.92
C ALA A 173 3.09 3.68 7.67
N LEU A 174 4.20 4.01 7.03
CA LEU A 174 5.31 4.79 7.59
C LEU A 174 5.68 5.94 6.67
N CYS A 175 6.09 7.06 7.25
CA CYS A 175 6.88 8.08 6.58
C CYS A 175 8.23 8.19 7.29
N GLY A 176 9.31 8.31 6.55
CA GLY A 176 10.64 8.34 7.17
C GLY A 176 11.65 9.20 6.41
N TYR A 177 12.77 9.47 7.09
CA TYR A 177 13.93 10.16 6.56
C TYR A 177 15.20 9.64 7.25
N HIS A 178 16.35 9.91 6.66
CA HIS A 178 17.65 9.51 7.26
C HIS A 178 17.88 10.22 8.59
N ALA A 179 18.24 9.47 9.65
CA ALA A 179 18.39 10.01 11.01
C ALA A 179 19.44 11.12 11.10
N GLY A 180 20.47 11.09 10.25
CA GLY A 180 21.50 12.13 10.16
C GLY A 180 21.10 13.38 9.37
N LYS A 181 19.90 13.40 8.76
CA LYS A 181 19.45 14.51 7.92
C LYS A 181 18.98 15.69 8.77
N VAL A 182 19.38 16.90 8.38
CA VAL A 182 18.82 18.12 8.94
C VAL A 182 17.43 18.35 8.36
N VAL A 183 16.42 18.30 9.21
CA VAL A 183 15.03 18.55 8.82
C VAL A 183 14.83 20.01 8.48
N SER A 184 14.74 20.33 7.19
CA SER A 184 14.49 21.70 6.72
C SER A 184 13.07 22.16 7.08
N PRO A 185 12.80 23.49 7.11
CA PRO A 185 11.44 24.01 7.31
C PRO A 185 10.43 23.43 6.31
N ALA A 186 10.83 23.23 5.06
CA ALA A 186 9.99 22.62 4.02
C ALA A 186 9.65 21.16 4.33
N MET A 187 10.61 20.37 4.80
CA MET A 187 10.38 18.99 5.24
C MET A 187 9.44 18.95 6.44
N ARG A 188 9.61 19.85 7.40
CA ARG A 188 8.74 19.92 8.59
C ARG A 188 7.29 20.17 8.22
N VAL A 189 7.03 21.17 7.36
CA VAL A 189 5.66 21.42 6.85
C VAL A 189 5.09 20.20 6.17
N PHE A 190 5.90 19.48 5.38
CA PHE A 190 5.45 18.26 4.71
C PHE A 190 5.09 17.14 5.70
N LEU A 191 5.94 16.90 6.70
CA LEU A 191 5.70 15.91 7.75
C LEU A 191 4.43 16.19 8.54
N GLU A 192 4.20 17.45 8.94
CA GLU A 192 2.96 17.88 9.60
C GLU A 192 1.73 17.64 8.71
N CYS A 193 1.81 17.99 7.43
CA CYS A 193 0.70 17.78 6.49
C CYS A 193 0.38 16.30 6.27
N ILE A 194 1.39 15.43 6.23
CA ILE A 194 1.18 14.00 6.06
C ILE A 194 0.54 13.40 7.31
N GLU A 195 1.05 13.74 8.50
CA GLU A 195 0.50 13.29 9.78
C GLU A 195 -0.96 13.66 9.93
N GLU A 196 -1.31 14.93 9.71
CA GLU A 196 -2.68 15.42 9.77
C GLU A 196 -3.62 14.75 8.75
N SER A 197 -3.12 14.46 7.55
CA SER A 197 -3.91 13.83 6.48
C SER A 197 -4.22 12.38 6.78
N PHE A 198 -3.37 11.69 7.53
CA PHE A 198 -3.60 10.32 7.97
C PHE A 198 -4.46 10.26 9.24
N ALA A 199 -4.24 11.17 10.21
CA ALA A 199 -5.04 11.24 11.45
C ALA A 199 -6.52 11.58 11.20
N SER A 200 -6.85 12.32 10.14
CA SER A 200 -8.21 12.78 9.84
C SER A 200 -9.18 11.65 9.48
N ARG A 201 -8.72 10.43 9.21
CA ARG A 201 -9.59 9.28 8.86
C ARG A 201 -10.00 8.39 10.02
N GLU A 202 -9.39 8.52 11.19
CA GLU A 202 -9.82 7.79 12.39
C GLU A 202 -11.15 8.30 12.98
N LYS A 203 -11.69 9.41 12.47
CA LYS A 203 -12.90 10.08 13.01
C LYS A 203 -14.15 9.97 12.13
N MET A 204 -14.22 9.09 11.14
CA MET A 204 -15.50 8.83 10.47
C MET A 204 -16.25 7.71 11.21
N PRO A 205 -17.40 8.00 11.84
CA PRO A 205 -18.27 6.98 12.40
C PRO A 205 -18.86 6.15 11.26
N GLY A 206 -19.04 4.84 11.55
CA GLY A 206 -19.62 3.85 10.64
C GLY A 206 -21.04 4.16 10.20
#